data_0fbd12d139504e5d9a358041aed9d864
#
_entry.id   0fbd12d139504e5d9a358041aed9d864
#
_cell.length_a   1.000
_cell.length_b   1.000
_cell.length_c   1.000
_cell.angle_alpha   90.00
_cell.angle_beta   90.00
_cell.angle_gamma   90.00
#
_symmetry.space_group_name_H-M   'P 1'
#
loop_
_entity.id
_entity.type
_entity.pdbx_description
1 polymer ?
#
loop_
_entity_poly.entity_id
_entity_poly.type
_entity_poly.pdbx_seq_one_letter_code
_entity_poly.pdbx_strand_id
1 'polypeptide(L)'
;MRYPFWRFGVFLAACVAPVLWLYQAWIFALGPDPGKVLVDRLGLGTLILLLITLAMTPLQKLTGWAGWIAFRRQLGLWCFAYVFMHMSAYAVFILGLDWSQLGVELVKRPYIIVGSLAFVCLLALAVTSNRYSQRRLGSRWKKLHRLIYVILGLGLLHMFWIVRADLKEWSLYAVIGVLLLSLRIPMIARRIPRVMGAKPKVPTKA
;
A
#
# COMPACT_ATOMS: atom_id res chain seq x y z
N MET A 1 14.35 12.04 15.43
CA MET A 1 13.38 11.74 14.35
C MET A 1 12.52 12.96 14.08
N ARG A 2 12.27 13.34 12.80
CA ARG A 2 11.33 14.43 12.48
C ARG A 2 9.89 13.96 12.74
N TYR A 3 9.08 14.75 13.46
CA TYR A 3 7.65 14.52 13.73
C TYR A 3 7.33 13.24 14.54
N PRO A 4 7.85 13.02 15.75
CA PRO A 4 7.65 11.78 16.51
C PRO A 4 6.18 11.54 16.85
N PHE A 5 5.46 12.55 17.34
CA PHE A 5 4.04 12.46 17.71
C PHE A 5 3.13 12.08 16.52
N TRP A 6 3.33 12.72 15.37
CA TRP A 6 2.58 12.40 14.15
C TRP A 6 2.85 10.98 13.65
N ARG A 7 4.09 10.51 13.77
CA ARG A 7 4.44 9.13 13.41
C ARG A 7 3.80 8.10 14.32
N PHE A 8 3.71 8.42 15.61
CA PHE A 8 3.00 7.59 16.58
C PHE A 8 1.51 7.57 16.28
N GLY A 9 0.89 8.71 15.94
CA GLY A 9 -0.50 8.77 15.51
C GLY A 9 -0.78 7.93 14.25
N VAL A 10 0.09 8.01 13.22
CA VAL A 10 -0.01 7.15 12.03
C VAL A 10 0.13 5.66 12.39
N PHE A 11 1.02 5.33 13.32
CA PHE A 11 1.18 3.96 13.79
C PHE A 11 -0.10 3.45 14.46
N LEU A 12 -0.64 4.20 15.41
CA LEU A 12 -1.88 3.84 16.09
C LEU A 12 -3.05 3.70 15.11
N ALA A 13 -3.24 4.69 14.22
CA ALA A 13 -4.30 4.66 13.23
C ALA A 13 -4.22 3.42 12.32
N ALA A 14 -3.01 3.01 11.93
CA ALA A 14 -2.82 1.83 11.11
C ALA A 14 -3.01 0.51 11.89
N CYS A 15 -2.79 0.51 13.22
CA CYS A 15 -3.05 -0.66 14.07
C CYS A 15 -4.53 -0.86 14.38
N VAL A 16 -5.31 0.22 14.47
CA VAL A 16 -6.71 0.16 14.95
C VAL A 16 -7.56 -0.76 14.07
N ALA A 17 -7.49 -0.63 12.75
CA ALA A 17 -8.35 -1.39 11.86
C ALA A 17 -8.12 -2.91 11.96
N PRO A 18 -6.90 -3.46 11.81
CA PRO A 18 -6.69 -4.90 11.93
C PRO A 18 -7.00 -5.44 13.31
N VAL A 19 -6.72 -4.67 14.39
CA VAL A 19 -7.07 -5.07 15.75
C VAL A 19 -8.59 -5.18 15.93
N LEU A 20 -9.34 -4.18 15.45
CA LEU A 20 -10.81 -4.22 15.49
C LEU A 20 -11.38 -5.38 14.65
N TRP A 21 -10.83 -5.66 13.48
CA TRP A 21 -11.28 -6.75 12.63
C TRP A 21 -11.00 -8.12 13.24
N LEU A 22 -9.83 -8.29 13.87
CA LEU A 22 -9.50 -9.51 14.62
C LEU A 22 -10.40 -9.68 15.83
N TYR A 23 -10.67 -8.61 16.57
CA TYR A 23 -11.62 -8.64 17.69
C TYR A 23 -13.03 -9.02 17.21
N GLN A 24 -13.52 -8.42 16.12
CA GLN A 24 -14.80 -8.77 15.52
C GLN A 24 -14.85 -10.23 15.05
N ALA A 25 -13.74 -10.76 14.50
CA ALA A 25 -13.63 -12.17 14.16
C ALA A 25 -13.73 -13.05 15.40
N TRP A 26 -13.04 -12.68 16.49
CA TRP A 26 -13.04 -13.41 17.75
C TRP A 26 -14.44 -13.51 18.38
N ILE A 27 -15.22 -12.44 18.36
CA ILE A 27 -16.59 -12.41 18.91
C ILE A 27 -17.66 -12.85 17.90
N PHE A 28 -17.27 -13.44 16.77
CA PHE A 28 -18.14 -13.89 15.68
C PHE A 28 -19.05 -12.79 15.09
N ALA A 29 -18.67 -11.51 15.19
CA ALA A 29 -19.44 -10.37 14.68
C ALA A 29 -19.24 -10.14 13.17
N LEU A 30 -18.41 -10.93 12.47
CA LEU A 30 -18.16 -10.80 11.03
C LEU A 30 -19.12 -11.62 10.14
N GLY A 31 -20.14 -12.25 10.73
CA GLY A 31 -21.12 -13.06 10.00
C GLY A 31 -20.69 -14.51 9.79
N PRO A 32 -21.31 -15.21 8.82
CA PRO A 32 -21.17 -16.67 8.68
C PRO A 32 -19.78 -17.13 8.19
N ASP A 33 -19.03 -16.26 7.51
CA ASP A 33 -17.67 -16.56 7.01
C ASP A 33 -16.69 -15.46 7.45
N PRO A 34 -16.29 -15.46 8.74
CA PRO A 34 -15.40 -14.44 9.28
C PRO A 34 -14.02 -14.45 8.63
N GLY A 35 -13.55 -15.63 8.18
CA GLY A 35 -12.26 -15.77 7.52
C GLY A 35 -12.23 -15.05 6.19
N LYS A 36 -13.24 -15.24 5.34
CA LYS A 36 -13.35 -14.53 4.06
C LYS A 36 -13.46 -13.03 4.26
N VAL A 37 -14.31 -12.57 5.18
CA VAL A 37 -14.47 -11.13 5.46
C VAL A 37 -13.15 -10.50 5.93
N LEU A 38 -12.37 -11.22 6.75
CA LEU A 38 -11.07 -10.74 7.21
C LEU A 38 -10.07 -10.62 6.06
N VAL A 39 -10.01 -11.62 5.18
CA VAL A 39 -9.18 -11.60 3.96
C VAL A 39 -9.55 -10.41 3.09
N ASP A 40 -10.83 -10.20 2.81
CA ASP A 40 -11.31 -9.11 1.96
C ASP A 40 -10.96 -7.73 2.56
N ARG A 41 -11.20 -7.52 3.85
CA ARG A 41 -10.89 -6.25 4.55
C ARG A 41 -9.39 -5.94 4.59
N LEU A 42 -8.54 -6.94 4.83
CA LEU A 42 -7.08 -6.77 4.85
C LEU A 42 -6.54 -6.47 3.45
N GLY A 43 -7.09 -7.12 2.41
CA GLY A 43 -6.75 -6.84 1.02
C GLY A 43 -7.12 -5.41 0.61
N LEU A 44 -8.35 -4.99 0.93
CA LEU A 44 -8.82 -3.63 0.68
C LEU A 44 -7.98 -2.59 1.46
N GLY A 45 -7.70 -2.84 2.74
CA GLY A 45 -6.83 -1.99 3.56
C GLY A 45 -5.44 -1.83 2.96
N THR A 46 -4.88 -2.90 2.35
CA THR A 46 -3.61 -2.84 1.62
C THR A 46 -3.69 -1.86 0.44
N LEU A 47 -4.75 -1.96 -0.38
CA LEU A 47 -4.94 -1.07 -1.52
C LEU A 47 -5.10 0.39 -1.09
N ILE A 48 -5.89 0.65 -0.05
CA ILE A 48 -6.09 1.99 0.52
C ILE A 48 -4.75 2.56 1.01
N LEU A 49 -3.96 1.81 1.78
CA LEU A 49 -2.65 2.25 2.27
C LEU A 49 -1.65 2.50 1.13
N LEU A 50 -1.73 1.71 0.05
CA LEU A 50 -0.94 1.91 -1.16
C LEU A 50 -1.29 3.23 -1.82
N LEU A 51 -2.58 3.54 -2.01
CA LEU A 51 -3.05 4.80 -2.59
C LEU A 51 -2.67 6.00 -1.71
N ILE A 52 -2.84 5.90 -0.39
CA ILE A 52 -2.41 6.92 0.57
C ILE A 52 -0.89 7.15 0.45
N THR A 53 -0.08 6.09 0.39
CA THR A 53 1.38 6.19 0.22
C THR A 53 1.74 6.91 -1.08
N LEU A 54 0.99 6.66 -2.15
CA LEU A 54 1.16 7.34 -3.43
C LEU A 54 0.71 8.80 -3.37
N ALA A 55 -0.31 9.14 -2.60
CA ALA A 55 -0.80 10.50 -2.43
C ALA A 55 0.18 11.43 -1.68
N MET A 56 1.11 10.88 -0.86
CA MET A 56 2.03 11.68 -0.07
C MET A 56 2.88 12.66 -0.90
N THR A 57 3.28 12.29 -2.11
CA THR A 57 4.10 13.15 -2.97
C THR A 57 3.28 14.30 -3.61
N PRO A 58 2.11 14.08 -4.20
CA PRO A 58 1.23 15.16 -4.63
C PRO A 58 0.84 16.10 -3.49
N LEU A 59 0.48 15.56 -2.32
CA LEU A 59 0.11 16.36 -1.14
C LEU A 59 1.26 17.27 -0.69
N GLN A 60 2.49 16.77 -0.68
CA GLN A 60 3.64 17.61 -0.36
C GLN A 60 3.81 18.75 -1.37
N LYS A 61 3.59 18.50 -2.67
CA LYS A 61 3.70 19.55 -3.70
C LYS A 61 2.62 20.62 -3.56
N LEU A 62 1.40 20.20 -3.21
CA LEU A 62 0.25 21.09 -3.05
C LEU A 62 0.34 21.92 -1.77
N THR A 63 0.71 21.30 -0.63
CA THR A 63 0.67 21.97 0.68
C THR A 63 2.02 22.54 1.12
N GLY A 64 3.12 22.14 0.48
CA GLY A 64 4.48 22.51 0.90
C GLY A 64 4.98 21.81 2.18
N TRP A 65 4.12 21.05 2.88
CA TRP A 65 4.47 20.47 4.17
C TRP A 65 5.35 19.22 4.02
N ALA A 66 6.56 19.26 4.59
CA ALA A 66 7.55 18.17 4.47
C ALA A 66 7.16 16.90 5.26
N GLY A 67 6.17 16.99 6.16
CA GLY A 67 5.67 15.85 6.93
C GLY A 67 5.13 14.72 6.06
N TRP A 68 4.49 15.03 4.93
CA TRP A 68 3.95 14.04 4.01
C TRP A 68 5.01 13.03 3.54
N ILE A 69 6.19 13.51 3.17
CA ILE A 69 7.28 12.61 2.74
C ILE A 69 7.88 11.84 3.92
N ALA A 70 7.89 12.43 5.12
CA ALA A 70 8.40 11.75 6.30
C ALA A 70 7.57 10.50 6.68
N PHE A 71 6.26 10.51 6.40
CA PHE A 71 5.35 9.39 6.68
C PHE A 71 5.30 8.34 5.56
N ARG A 72 5.69 8.71 4.34
CA ARG A 72 5.61 7.82 3.17
C ARG A 72 6.25 6.44 3.40
N ARG A 73 7.43 6.41 4.03
CA ARG A 73 8.11 5.15 4.35
C ARG A 73 7.32 4.31 5.35
N GLN A 74 6.78 4.95 6.38
CA GLN A 74 6.01 4.29 7.43
C GLN A 74 4.72 3.69 6.86
N LEU A 75 3.99 4.45 6.05
CA LEU A 75 2.79 3.99 5.36
C LEU A 75 3.07 2.83 4.39
N GLY A 76 4.19 2.90 3.64
CA GLY A 76 4.61 1.80 2.78
C GLY A 76 4.93 0.50 3.54
N LEU A 77 5.53 0.60 4.73
CA LEU A 77 5.76 -0.56 5.59
C LEU A 77 4.46 -1.10 6.19
N TRP A 78 3.50 -0.24 6.53
CA TRP A 78 2.16 -0.67 6.93
C TRP A 78 1.40 -1.34 5.79
N CYS A 79 1.51 -0.82 4.56
CA CYS A 79 0.97 -1.48 3.38
C CYS A 79 1.51 -2.92 3.25
N PHE A 80 2.82 -3.12 3.47
CA PHE A 80 3.42 -4.45 3.51
C PHE A 80 2.88 -5.31 4.68
N ALA A 81 2.73 -4.74 5.87
CA ALA A 81 2.18 -5.47 7.02
C ALA A 81 0.74 -5.95 6.74
N TYR A 82 -0.09 -5.11 6.11
CA TYR A 82 -1.47 -5.48 5.76
C TYR A 82 -1.52 -6.59 4.71
N VAL A 83 -0.71 -6.53 3.65
CA VAL A 83 -0.68 -7.61 2.67
C VAL A 83 -0.12 -8.90 3.25
N PHE A 84 0.82 -8.82 4.19
CA PHE A 84 1.31 -9.99 4.90
C PHE A 84 0.21 -10.63 5.75
N MET A 85 -0.55 -9.82 6.50
CA MET A 85 -1.72 -10.31 7.24
C MET A 85 -2.80 -10.87 6.30
N HIS A 86 -3.05 -10.24 5.15
CA HIS A 86 -3.97 -10.75 4.12
C HIS A 86 -3.56 -12.12 3.61
N MET A 87 -2.28 -12.31 3.27
CA MET A 87 -1.75 -13.61 2.82
C MET A 87 -1.83 -14.67 3.94
N SER A 88 -1.52 -14.29 5.19
CA SER A 88 -1.62 -15.16 6.34
C SER A 88 -3.08 -15.58 6.60
N ALA A 89 -4.01 -14.63 6.54
CA ALA A 89 -5.43 -14.93 6.69
C ALA A 89 -5.94 -15.85 5.57
N TYR A 90 -5.51 -15.64 4.32
CA TYR A 90 -5.83 -16.55 3.22
C TYR A 90 -5.30 -17.96 3.48
N ALA A 91 -4.04 -18.11 3.91
CA ALA A 91 -3.42 -19.40 4.19
C ALA A 91 -4.15 -20.14 5.31
N VAL A 92 -4.57 -19.44 6.36
CA VAL A 92 -5.25 -20.04 7.53
C VAL A 92 -6.71 -20.34 7.24
N PHE A 93 -7.48 -19.35 6.75
CA PHE A 93 -8.94 -19.45 6.71
C PHE A 93 -9.49 -19.98 5.38
N ILE A 94 -8.79 -19.76 4.26
CA ILE A 94 -9.26 -20.19 2.95
C ILE A 94 -8.56 -21.50 2.52
N LEU A 95 -7.23 -21.56 2.68
CA LEU A 95 -6.44 -22.73 2.31
C LEU A 95 -6.45 -23.82 3.41
N GLY A 96 -6.81 -23.46 4.68
CA GLY A 96 -6.78 -24.37 5.82
C GLY A 96 -5.40 -24.91 6.15
N LEU A 97 -4.33 -24.19 5.77
CA LEU A 97 -2.90 -24.60 5.86
C LEU A 97 -2.57 -25.87 5.06
N ASP A 98 -3.46 -26.32 4.18
CA ASP A 98 -3.21 -27.44 3.27
C ASP A 98 -2.44 -26.97 2.02
N TRP A 99 -1.12 -26.99 2.12
CA TRP A 99 -0.24 -26.56 1.04
C TRP A 99 -0.30 -27.45 -0.21
N SER A 100 -0.85 -28.67 -0.10
CA SER A 100 -1.06 -29.55 -1.25
C SER A 100 -2.11 -28.99 -2.20
N GLN A 101 -3.08 -28.25 -1.68
CA GLN A 101 -4.13 -27.59 -2.45
C GLN A 101 -3.65 -26.34 -3.19
N LEU A 102 -2.52 -25.75 -2.81
CA LEU A 102 -2.05 -24.48 -3.37
C LEU A 102 -1.88 -24.56 -4.89
N GLY A 103 -1.33 -25.65 -5.42
CA GLY A 103 -1.17 -25.84 -6.86
C GLY A 103 -2.50 -25.85 -7.60
N VAL A 104 -3.51 -26.50 -7.05
CA VAL A 104 -4.87 -26.55 -7.60
C VAL A 104 -5.53 -25.18 -7.55
N GLU A 105 -5.38 -24.47 -6.45
CA GLU A 105 -5.91 -23.10 -6.28
C GLU A 105 -5.29 -22.11 -7.26
N LEU A 106 -3.97 -22.18 -7.50
CA LEU A 106 -3.29 -21.32 -8.47
C LEU A 106 -3.82 -21.51 -9.89
N VAL A 107 -4.11 -22.75 -10.29
CA VAL A 107 -4.68 -23.07 -11.62
C VAL A 107 -6.13 -22.62 -11.72
N LYS A 108 -6.95 -22.87 -10.70
CA LYS A 108 -8.38 -22.52 -10.71
C LYS A 108 -8.64 -21.03 -10.55
N ARG A 109 -7.74 -20.31 -9.88
CA ARG A 109 -7.92 -18.91 -9.47
C ARG A 109 -6.71 -18.06 -9.86
N PRO A 110 -6.58 -17.66 -11.14
CA PRO A 110 -5.41 -16.95 -11.64
C PRO A 110 -5.17 -15.60 -10.95
N TYR A 111 -6.19 -15.01 -10.32
CA TYR A 111 -6.01 -13.81 -9.50
C TYR A 111 -5.06 -14.03 -8.31
N ILE A 112 -4.91 -15.27 -7.80
CA ILE A 112 -3.96 -15.58 -6.72
C ILE A 112 -2.52 -15.38 -7.22
N ILE A 113 -2.23 -15.77 -8.47
CA ILE A 113 -0.90 -15.56 -9.08
C ILE A 113 -0.57 -14.08 -9.15
N VAL A 114 -1.53 -13.26 -9.60
CA VAL A 114 -1.35 -11.80 -9.70
C VAL A 114 -1.13 -11.17 -8.32
N GLY A 115 -1.92 -11.60 -7.32
CA GLY A 115 -1.76 -11.14 -5.93
C GLY A 115 -0.41 -11.56 -5.34
N SER A 116 0.03 -12.80 -5.58
CA SER A 116 1.33 -13.29 -5.13
C SER A 116 2.50 -12.53 -5.76
N LEU A 117 2.41 -12.20 -7.05
CA LEU A 117 3.41 -11.37 -7.72
C LEU A 117 3.48 -9.97 -7.12
N ALA A 118 2.33 -9.35 -6.85
CA ALA A 118 2.26 -8.06 -6.18
C ALA A 118 2.88 -8.12 -4.77
N PHE A 119 2.61 -9.20 -4.01
CA PHE A 119 3.20 -9.45 -2.70
C PHE A 119 4.73 -9.55 -2.77
N VAL A 120 5.28 -10.35 -3.69
CA VAL A 120 6.75 -10.50 -3.86
C VAL A 120 7.39 -9.14 -4.21
N CYS A 121 6.78 -8.37 -5.11
CA CYS A 121 7.25 -7.03 -5.43
C CYS A 121 7.23 -6.11 -4.20
N LEU A 122 6.15 -6.14 -3.39
CA LEU A 122 6.03 -5.31 -2.20
C LEU A 122 7.00 -5.75 -1.10
N LEU A 123 7.25 -7.06 -0.96
CA LEU A 123 8.29 -7.62 -0.07
C LEU A 123 9.67 -7.06 -0.44
N ALA A 124 10.03 -7.06 -1.73
CA ALA A 124 11.30 -6.48 -2.20
C ALA A 124 11.42 -5.00 -1.82
N LEU A 125 10.33 -4.22 -1.93
CA LEU A 125 10.30 -2.82 -1.51
C LEU A 125 10.44 -2.68 0.02
N ALA A 126 9.76 -3.52 0.79
CA ALA A 126 9.80 -3.48 2.25
C ALA A 126 11.19 -3.80 2.80
N VAL A 127 11.81 -4.90 2.34
CA VAL A 127 13.16 -5.32 2.76
C VAL A 127 14.22 -4.26 2.40
N THR A 128 14.07 -3.60 1.25
CA THR A 128 14.99 -2.55 0.81
C THR A 128 14.66 -1.16 1.34
N SER A 129 13.62 -1.02 2.17
CA SER A 129 13.19 0.25 2.78
C SER A 129 14.01 0.63 4.02
N ASN A 130 15.34 0.47 3.99
CA ASN A 130 16.25 0.84 5.07
C ASN A 130 17.44 1.66 4.56
N ARG A 131 18.15 2.33 5.48
CA ARG A 131 19.29 3.19 5.12
C ARG A 131 20.46 2.40 4.53
N TYR A 132 20.68 1.19 4.99
CA TYR A 132 21.74 0.32 4.48
C TYR A 132 21.50 -0.01 3.01
N SER A 133 20.31 -0.52 2.68
CA SER A 133 19.94 -0.83 1.30
C SER A 133 19.96 0.39 0.37
N GLN A 134 19.52 1.56 0.87
CA GLN A 134 19.60 2.82 0.10
C GLN A 134 21.05 3.18 -0.27
N ARG A 135 21.98 3.05 0.68
CA ARG A 135 23.41 3.33 0.45
C ARG A 135 24.02 2.30 -0.50
N ARG A 136 23.73 1.00 -0.28
CA ARG A 136 24.29 -0.09 -1.08
C ARG A 136 23.77 -0.10 -2.53
N LEU A 137 22.50 0.15 -2.74
CA LEU A 137 21.86 0.15 -4.07
C LEU A 137 22.04 1.48 -4.83
N GLY A 138 22.29 2.59 -4.14
CA GLY A 138 22.47 3.90 -4.75
C GLY A 138 21.32 4.29 -5.70
N SER A 139 21.65 4.57 -6.97
CA SER A 139 20.66 4.93 -7.99
C SER A 139 19.68 3.79 -8.34
N ARG A 140 20.10 2.53 -8.20
CA ARG A 140 19.26 1.35 -8.43
C ARG A 140 18.11 1.27 -7.43
N TRP A 141 18.28 1.77 -6.21
CA TRP A 141 17.23 1.84 -5.21
C TRP A 141 15.99 2.60 -5.72
N LYS A 142 16.21 3.74 -6.38
CA LYS A 142 15.11 4.53 -6.96
C LYS A 142 14.41 3.78 -8.09
N LYS A 143 15.16 3.02 -8.91
CA LYS A 143 14.59 2.20 -10.00
C LYS A 143 13.72 1.07 -9.41
N LEU A 144 14.24 0.35 -8.40
CA LEU A 144 13.49 -0.71 -7.70
C LEU A 144 12.19 -0.16 -7.09
N HIS A 145 12.24 0.99 -6.40
CA HIS A 145 11.05 1.55 -5.75
C HIS A 145 10.00 2.11 -6.73
N ARG A 146 10.27 2.14 -8.04
CA ARG A 146 9.25 2.38 -9.06
C ARG A 146 8.31 1.19 -9.26
N LEU A 147 8.67 -0.01 -8.79
CA LEU A 147 7.77 -1.17 -8.77
C LEU A 147 6.45 -0.88 -8.02
N ILE A 148 6.39 0.15 -7.18
CA ILE A 148 5.17 0.59 -6.52
C ILE A 148 4.03 0.88 -7.52
N TYR A 149 4.34 1.30 -8.75
CA TYR A 149 3.35 1.55 -9.80
C TYR A 149 2.84 0.25 -10.42
N VAL A 150 3.74 -0.72 -10.59
CA VAL A 150 3.40 -2.08 -11.05
C VAL A 150 2.53 -2.77 -10.01
N ILE A 151 2.89 -2.63 -8.72
CA ILE A 151 2.12 -3.19 -7.60
C ILE A 151 0.69 -2.62 -7.57
N LEU A 152 0.51 -1.31 -7.84
CA LEU A 152 -0.82 -0.72 -7.96
C LEU A 152 -1.63 -1.36 -9.10
N GLY A 153 -1.03 -1.52 -10.27
CA GLY A 153 -1.68 -2.18 -11.42
C GLY A 153 -2.06 -3.62 -11.12
N LEU A 154 -1.14 -4.39 -10.53
CA LEU A 154 -1.38 -5.78 -10.13
C LEU A 154 -2.47 -5.88 -9.03
N GLY A 155 -2.45 -4.99 -8.05
CA GLY A 155 -3.46 -4.94 -6.98
C GLY A 155 -4.86 -4.63 -7.51
N LEU A 156 -4.98 -3.67 -8.42
CA LEU A 156 -6.25 -3.35 -9.09
C LEU A 156 -6.72 -4.50 -9.99
N LEU A 157 -5.82 -5.16 -10.71
CA LEU A 157 -6.15 -6.33 -11.54
C LEU A 157 -6.59 -7.52 -10.67
N HIS A 158 -5.90 -7.76 -9.55
CA HIS A 158 -6.27 -8.78 -8.57
C HIS A 158 -7.66 -8.53 -8.01
N MET A 159 -7.96 -7.32 -7.58
CA MET A 159 -9.29 -6.94 -7.08
C MET A 159 -10.36 -7.07 -8.17
N PHE A 160 -10.09 -6.63 -9.40
CA PHE A 160 -11.01 -6.71 -10.52
C PHE A 160 -11.53 -8.13 -10.76
N TRP A 161 -10.64 -9.13 -10.69
CA TRP A 161 -11.03 -10.53 -10.88
C TRP A 161 -11.80 -11.13 -9.70
N ILE A 162 -11.68 -10.55 -8.51
CA ILE A 162 -12.43 -10.99 -7.31
C ILE A 162 -13.85 -10.43 -7.32
N VAL A 163 -14.00 -9.13 -7.62
CA VAL A 163 -15.27 -8.40 -7.47
C VAL A 163 -16.32 -8.79 -8.51
N ARG A 164 -15.93 -9.26 -9.69
CA ARG A 164 -16.73 -9.81 -10.83
C ARG A 164 -18.02 -9.08 -11.20
N ALA A 165 -18.92 -8.81 -10.24
CA ALA A 165 -20.27 -8.30 -10.50
C ALA A 165 -20.48 -6.83 -10.10
N ASP A 166 -19.90 -6.37 -8.99
CA ASP A 166 -20.02 -4.98 -8.53
C ASP A 166 -18.72 -4.22 -8.74
N LEU A 167 -18.58 -3.62 -9.92
CA LEU A 167 -17.40 -2.83 -10.29
C LEU A 167 -17.41 -1.42 -9.69
N LYS A 168 -18.44 -1.02 -8.94
CA LYS A 168 -18.58 0.35 -8.42
C LYS A 168 -17.43 0.71 -7.47
N GLU A 169 -17.15 -0.17 -6.52
CA GLU A 169 -16.07 0.05 -5.57
C GLU A 169 -14.70 -0.03 -6.26
N TRP A 170 -14.49 -1.02 -7.13
CA TRP A 170 -13.27 -1.14 -7.91
C TRP A 170 -13.00 0.10 -8.76
N SER A 171 -14.01 0.61 -9.47
CA SER A 171 -13.85 1.78 -10.34
C SER A 171 -13.44 3.03 -9.56
N LEU A 172 -13.92 3.21 -8.34
CA LEU A 172 -13.51 4.29 -7.47
C LEU A 172 -11.98 4.25 -7.20
N TYR A 173 -11.47 3.09 -6.79
CA TYR A 173 -10.03 2.93 -6.51
C TYR A 173 -9.17 3.02 -7.78
N ALA A 174 -9.68 2.50 -8.91
CA ALA A 174 -9.01 2.62 -10.21
C ALA A 174 -8.90 4.09 -10.64
N VAL A 175 -9.96 4.87 -10.54
CA VAL A 175 -9.95 6.31 -10.87
C VAL A 175 -8.98 7.06 -9.95
N ILE A 176 -9.02 6.82 -8.64
CA ILE A 176 -8.07 7.43 -7.70
C ILE A 176 -6.62 7.06 -8.08
N GLY A 177 -6.37 5.79 -8.39
CA GLY A 177 -5.05 5.31 -8.83
C GLY A 177 -4.56 6.02 -10.09
N VAL A 178 -5.40 6.11 -11.12
CA VAL A 178 -5.10 6.81 -12.37
C VAL A 178 -4.83 8.29 -12.12
N LEU A 179 -5.65 8.97 -11.31
CA LEU A 179 -5.44 10.37 -10.94
C LEU A 179 -4.09 10.57 -10.23
N LEU A 180 -3.75 9.73 -9.25
CA LEU A 180 -2.48 9.81 -8.53
C LEU A 180 -1.27 9.55 -9.44
N LEU A 181 -1.40 8.66 -10.43
CA LEU A 181 -0.35 8.41 -11.41
C LEU A 181 -0.23 9.58 -12.41
N SER A 182 -1.33 10.13 -12.88
CA SER A 182 -1.34 11.27 -13.81
C SER A 182 -0.65 12.51 -13.22
N LEU A 183 -0.85 12.77 -11.91
CA LEU A 183 -0.17 13.86 -11.20
C LEU A 183 1.37 13.69 -11.12
N ARG A 184 1.90 12.54 -11.52
CA ARG A 184 3.34 12.27 -11.57
C ARG A 184 3.95 12.44 -12.96
N ILE A 185 3.11 12.54 -14.01
CA ILE A 185 3.55 12.82 -15.37
C ILE A 185 4.17 14.23 -15.38
N PRO A 186 5.41 14.42 -15.92
CA PRO A 186 6.10 15.71 -15.83
C PRO A 186 5.30 16.88 -16.43
N MET A 187 4.53 16.62 -17.48
CA MET A 187 3.68 17.61 -18.14
C MET A 187 2.59 18.15 -17.21
N ILE A 188 1.92 17.25 -16.47
CA ILE A 188 0.86 17.60 -15.52
C ILE A 188 1.47 18.14 -14.23
N ALA A 189 2.52 17.51 -13.73
CA ALA A 189 3.20 17.89 -12.50
C ALA A 189 3.78 19.32 -12.52
N ARG A 190 4.09 19.87 -13.70
CA ARG A 190 4.58 21.26 -13.88
C ARG A 190 3.45 22.28 -13.81
N ARG A 191 2.21 21.89 -14.11
CA ARG A 191 1.03 22.78 -14.07
C ARG A 191 0.41 22.90 -12.68
N ILE A 192 0.82 22.04 -11.74
CA ILE A 192 0.35 22.11 -10.36
C ILE A 192 1.01 23.34 -9.72
N PRO A 193 0.22 24.33 -9.25
CA PRO A 193 0.77 25.49 -8.57
C PRO A 193 1.51 25.02 -7.32
N ARG A 194 2.81 25.32 -7.24
CA ARG A 194 3.54 25.16 -5.99
C ARG A 194 3.07 26.26 -5.06
N VAL A 195 2.53 25.89 -3.89
CA VAL A 195 2.30 26.87 -2.83
C VAL A 195 3.64 27.57 -2.57
N MET A 196 3.70 28.87 -2.86
CA MET A 196 4.87 29.69 -2.54
C MET A 196 5.03 29.75 -1.02
N GLY A 197 5.93 28.96 -0.48
CA GLY A 197 6.12 28.91 0.96
C GLY A 197 7.18 27.93 1.43
N ALA A 198 8.39 28.02 0.89
CA ALA A 198 9.65 27.72 1.54
C ALA A 198 10.77 27.93 0.52
N LYS A 199 11.30 29.14 0.41
CA LYS A 199 12.68 29.31 -0.09
C LYS A 199 13.58 28.42 0.76
N PRO A 200 14.40 27.53 0.17
CA PRO A 200 15.43 26.86 0.95
C PRO A 200 16.29 27.97 1.56
N LYS A 201 16.40 28.01 2.90
CA LYS A 201 17.41 28.83 3.56
C LYS A 201 18.76 28.35 3.02
N VAL A 202 19.33 29.11 2.12
CA VAL A 202 20.73 28.98 1.74
C VAL A 202 21.51 29.22 3.03
N PRO A 203 22.36 28.29 3.51
CA PRO A 203 23.20 28.56 4.65
C PRO A 203 24.17 29.63 4.20
N THR A 204 24.08 30.83 4.79
CA THR A 204 25.10 31.87 4.71
C THR A 204 26.38 31.24 5.26
N LYS A 205 27.37 31.04 4.37
CA LYS A 205 28.73 30.72 4.78
C LYS A 205 29.24 31.92 5.58
N ALA A 206 29.44 31.71 6.87
CA ALA A 206 30.33 32.54 7.69
C ALA A 206 31.74 31.95 7.64
#